data_be1c371bf6383b5a93b387a06a300c5c
#
_entry.id   be1c371bf6383b5a93b387a06a300c5c
#
_cell.length_a   1.000
_cell.length_b   1.000
_cell.length_c   1.000
_cell.angle_alpha   90.00
_cell.angle_beta   90.00
_cell.angle_gamma   90.00
#
_symmetry.space_group_name_H-M   'P 1'
#
loop_
_entity.id
_entity.type
_entity.pdbx_description
1 polymer ?
#
loop_
_entity_poly.entity_id
_entity_poly.type
_entity_poly.pdbx_seq_one_letter_code
_entity_poly.pdbx_strand_id
1 'polypeptide(L)'
;MFENLNERLERSFKILKGQGSITEINVAETLKDVRRALLDADVNYNVARDFTNQVKEKALGQDVLTSVNPGQMMVKLVHDELATLMGSEAVAINLKGSPAIILMSGLQGSGKTTFSGKLANMLKKQEQRKPLLVACDVYRPAAIQQLHVLGEQIGVPVYSEPDSKDPVQIARNAVAHAQQEGLDTVIIDTAGRLAVDEEMMNEISSIKDAIRPDETLFVVDSMTGQDAVNTAAEFDKRLDFDGVILTKLDGDSRGGAALSIRSVVNKPIKFVGTGEKMEALQVFHPSRMADRILGMGDIVSLVERAQQQYDEEEAKRLEAKIAKNQFDFDDFLAQIAQIKKMGNLKDLVSMIPGVGKMVKDLDISNDAFKGIEAIIYSMTPEERAKPSLLDGSRRKRIADGSGTSVAEVNRLIQQFDQVSKVMRKMQSGGLGRAQAKKQKKNKKRR
;
A
#
# COMPACT_ATOMS: atom_id res chain seq x y z
N MET A 1 -2.08 -1.84 -9.93
CA MET A 1 -3.11 -2.40 -9.04
C MET A 1 -4.49 -2.20 -9.66
N PHE A 2 -5.23 -3.27 -9.94
CA PHE A 2 -6.59 -3.26 -10.51
C PHE A 2 -6.78 -2.56 -11.87
N GLU A 3 -5.73 -2.37 -12.67
CA GLU A 3 -5.81 -1.57 -13.90
C GLU A 3 -6.80 -2.14 -14.92
N ASN A 4 -6.78 -3.47 -15.13
CA ASN A 4 -7.68 -4.13 -16.07
C ASN A 4 -9.15 -4.03 -15.66
N LEU A 5 -9.43 -4.25 -14.36
CA LEU A 5 -10.79 -4.16 -13.82
C LEU A 5 -11.31 -2.74 -13.91
N ASN A 6 -10.48 -1.76 -13.51
CA ASN A 6 -10.82 -0.33 -13.58
C ASN A 6 -11.20 0.10 -15.01
N GLU A 7 -10.37 -0.20 -16.01
CA GLU A 7 -10.63 0.20 -17.40
C GLU A 7 -11.96 -0.36 -17.94
N ARG A 8 -12.27 -1.61 -17.59
CA ARG A 8 -13.54 -2.25 -18.01
C ARG A 8 -14.74 -1.64 -17.31
N LEU A 9 -14.67 -1.42 -16.00
CA LEU A 9 -15.75 -0.77 -15.24
C LEU A 9 -16.00 0.66 -15.72
N GLU A 10 -14.95 1.45 -15.99
CA GLU A 10 -15.12 2.79 -16.56
C GLU A 10 -15.81 2.80 -17.92
N ARG A 11 -15.49 1.83 -18.78
CA ARG A 11 -16.18 1.71 -20.09
C ARG A 11 -17.67 1.44 -19.91
N SER A 12 -18.02 0.52 -19.01
CA SER A 12 -19.41 0.19 -18.69
C SER A 12 -20.18 1.40 -18.15
N PHE A 13 -19.56 2.22 -17.29
CA PHE A 13 -20.19 3.41 -16.74
C PHE A 13 -20.25 4.61 -17.69
N LYS A 14 -19.38 4.70 -18.71
CA LYS A 14 -19.45 5.77 -19.72
C LYS A 14 -20.76 5.77 -20.49
N ILE A 15 -21.34 4.60 -20.73
CA ILE A 15 -22.62 4.44 -21.42
C ILE A 15 -23.74 5.09 -20.60
N LEU A 16 -23.72 4.94 -19.27
CA LEU A 16 -24.71 5.54 -18.37
C LEU A 16 -24.52 7.04 -18.14
N LYS A 17 -23.28 7.54 -18.16
CA LYS A 17 -23.01 8.98 -17.94
C LYS A 17 -23.57 9.90 -19.01
N GLY A 18 -23.89 9.39 -20.20
CA GLY A 18 -24.47 10.14 -21.31
C GLY A 18 -26.00 10.09 -21.37
N GLN A 19 -26.69 9.38 -20.47
CA GLN A 19 -28.13 9.18 -20.51
C GLN A 19 -28.83 10.05 -19.46
N GLY A 20 -29.86 10.76 -19.89
CA GLY A 20 -30.63 11.67 -19.03
C GLY A 20 -31.60 10.98 -18.06
N SER A 21 -31.83 9.66 -18.21
CA SER A 21 -32.63 8.83 -17.30
C SER A 21 -32.10 7.41 -17.24
N ILE A 22 -32.21 6.79 -16.09
CA ILE A 22 -31.95 5.35 -15.92
C ILE A 22 -33.23 4.58 -16.20
N THR A 23 -33.14 3.60 -17.10
CA THR A 23 -34.20 2.64 -17.36
C THR A 23 -33.74 1.25 -16.86
N GLU A 24 -34.70 0.37 -16.58
CA GLU A 24 -34.41 -1.01 -16.18
C GLU A 24 -33.53 -1.74 -17.21
N ILE A 25 -33.72 -1.46 -18.50
CA ILE A 25 -32.95 -2.03 -19.60
C ILE A 25 -31.50 -1.59 -19.52
N ASN A 26 -31.26 -0.29 -19.35
CA ASN A 26 -29.89 0.27 -19.28
C ASN A 26 -29.12 -0.22 -18.06
N VAL A 27 -29.80 -0.38 -16.91
CA VAL A 27 -29.24 -0.99 -15.70
C VAL A 27 -28.83 -2.44 -15.96
N ALA A 28 -29.72 -3.22 -16.57
CA ALA A 28 -29.46 -4.64 -16.85
C ALA A 28 -28.26 -4.84 -17.80
N GLU A 29 -28.18 -4.02 -18.86
CA GLU A 29 -27.04 -4.06 -19.80
C GLU A 29 -25.73 -3.68 -19.12
N THR A 30 -25.70 -2.58 -18.38
CA THR A 30 -24.50 -2.13 -17.65
C THR A 30 -24.05 -3.19 -16.64
N LEU A 31 -24.97 -3.76 -15.87
CA LEU A 31 -24.64 -4.80 -14.88
C LEU A 31 -24.16 -6.11 -15.51
N LYS A 32 -24.62 -6.43 -16.73
CA LYS A 32 -24.07 -7.55 -17.49
C LYS A 32 -22.60 -7.31 -17.85
N ASP A 33 -22.23 -6.10 -18.27
CA ASP A 33 -20.86 -5.72 -18.56
C ASP A 33 -19.99 -5.67 -17.29
N VAL A 34 -20.53 -5.15 -16.19
CA VAL A 34 -19.87 -5.17 -14.86
C VAL A 34 -19.60 -6.62 -14.42
N ARG A 35 -20.59 -7.52 -14.53
CA ARG A 35 -20.40 -8.95 -14.22
C ARG A 35 -19.29 -9.58 -15.07
N ARG A 36 -19.27 -9.28 -16.37
CA ARG A 36 -18.21 -9.76 -17.25
C ARG A 36 -16.86 -9.23 -16.83
N ALA A 37 -16.76 -7.93 -16.49
CA ALA A 37 -15.52 -7.33 -16.00
C ALA A 37 -15.01 -8.00 -14.71
N LEU A 38 -15.89 -8.33 -13.78
CA LEU A 38 -15.56 -9.05 -12.55
C LEU A 38 -15.07 -10.47 -12.83
N LEU A 39 -15.74 -11.22 -13.72
CA LEU A 39 -15.32 -12.56 -14.12
C LEU A 39 -13.96 -12.57 -14.83
N ASP A 40 -13.73 -11.61 -15.74
CA ASP A 40 -12.45 -11.45 -16.42
C ASP A 40 -11.31 -11.01 -15.46
N ALA A 41 -11.68 -10.47 -14.30
CA ALA A 41 -10.77 -10.16 -13.20
C ALA A 41 -10.59 -11.33 -12.21
N ASP A 42 -10.97 -12.55 -12.57
CA ASP A 42 -10.91 -13.76 -11.73
C ASP A 42 -11.75 -13.69 -10.43
N VAL A 43 -12.82 -12.90 -10.40
CA VAL A 43 -13.77 -12.92 -9.29
C VAL A 43 -14.61 -14.21 -9.37
N ASN A 44 -14.86 -14.84 -8.22
CA ASN A 44 -15.71 -16.02 -8.13
C ASN A 44 -17.08 -15.77 -8.76
N TYR A 45 -17.58 -16.74 -9.56
CA TYR A 45 -18.83 -16.59 -10.31
C TYR A 45 -20.03 -16.26 -9.42
N ASN A 46 -20.19 -16.97 -8.29
CA ASN A 46 -21.30 -16.71 -7.39
C ASN A 46 -21.21 -15.32 -6.77
N VAL A 47 -20.00 -14.92 -6.38
CA VAL A 47 -19.74 -13.58 -5.83
C VAL A 47 -20.09 -12.49 -6.86
N ALA A 48 -19.64 -12.62 -8.12
CA ALA A 48 -19.93 -11.67 -9.18
C ALA A 48 -21.43 -11.61 -9.52
N ARG A 49 -22.12 -12.76 -9.51
CA ARG A 49 -23.57 -12.85 -9.73
C ARG A 49 -24.35 -12.15 -8.61
N ASP A 50 -24.05 -12.48 -7.38
CA ASP A 50 -24.76 -11.99 -6.20
C ASP A 50 -24.54 -10.49 -6.03
N PHE A 51 -23.30 -10.02 -6.23
CA PHE A 51 -22.97 -8.60 -6.30
C PHE A 51 -23.82 -7.83 -7.33
N THR A 52 -23.88 -8.33 -8.58
CA THR A 52 -24.63 -7.63 -9.63
C THR A 52 -26.14 -7.69 -9.39
N ASN A 53 -26.67 -8.72 -8.73
CA ASN A 53 -28.08 -8.80 -8.35
C ASN A 53 -28.39 -7.78 -7.24
N GLN A 54 -27.56 -7.65 -6.23
CA GLN A 54 -27.72 -6.67 -5.14
C GLN A 54 -27.67 -5.23 -5.67
N VAL A 55 -26.71 -4.93 -6.56
CA VAL A 55 -26.66 -3.61 -7.23
C VAL A 55 -27.91 -3.36 -8.06
N LYS A 56 -28.42 -4.39 -8.78
CA LYS A 56 -29.67 -4.28 -9.57
C LYS A 56 -30.86 -3.93 -8.69
N GLU A 57 -31.07 -4.63 -7.60
CA GLU A 57 -32.16 -4.39 -6.65
C GLU A 57 -32.12 -2.96 -6.10
N LYS A 58 -30.95 -2.51 -5.67
CA LYS A 58 -30.74 -1.13 -5.16
C LYS A 58 -30.94 -0.08 -6.26
N ALA A 59 -30.50 -0.34 -7.49
CA ALA A 59 -30.62 0.58 -8.61
C ALA A 59 -32.06 0.75 -9.12
N LEU A 60 -32.89 -0.28 -8.99
CA LEU A 60 -34.32 -0.24 -9.35
C LEU A 60 -35.19 0.39 -8.24
N GLY A 61 -34.61 0.74 -7.09
CA GLY A 61 -35.32 1.50 -6.05
C GLY A 61 -35.69 2.90 -6.52
N GLN A 62 -36.78 3.47 -5.95
CA GLN A 62 -37.34 4.76 -6.37
C GLN A 62 -36.34 5.93 -6.34
N ASP A 63 -35.40 5.91 -5.38
CA ASP A 63 -34.42 7.02 -5.19
C ASP A 63 -33.43 7.17 -6.35
N VAL A 64 -33.11 6.09 -7.05
CA VAL A 64 -32.16 6.12 -8.17
C VAL A 64 -32.84 6.54 -9.46
N LEU A 65 -34.07 6.07 -9.69
CA LEU A 65 -34.84 6.39 -10.90
C LEU A 65 -35.22 7.87 -10.98
N THR A 66 -35.33 8.55 -9.85
CA THR A 66 -35.69 9.96 -9.72
C THR A 66 -34.49 10.89 -9.54
N SER A 67 -33.29 10.39 -9.50
CA SER A 67 -32.07 11.17 -9.24
C SER A 67 -31.74 12.12 -10.39
N VAL A 68 -31.28 13.33 -10.02
CA VAL A 68 -30.87 14.39 -10.98
C VAL A 68 -29.63 13.97 -11.80
N ASN A 69 -28.80 13.05 -11.26
CA ASN A 69 -27.62 12.51 -11.96
C ASN A 69 -27.54 10.98 -11.81
N PRO A 70 -28.33 10.26 -12.62
CA PRO A 70 -28.47 8.81 -12.49
C PRO A 70 -27.14 8.04 -12.64
N GLY A 71 -26.26 8.48 -13.54
CA GLY A 71 -24.97 7.82 -13.78
C GLY A 71 -24.02 7.92 -12.57
N GLN A 72 -24.02 9.04 -11.85
CA GLN A 72 -23.22 9.19 -10.63
C GLN A 72 -23.77 8.34 -9.48
N MET A 73 -25.10 8.27 -9.38
CA MET A 73 -25.74 7.43 -8.37
C MET A 73 -25.42 5.95 -8.59
N MET A 74 -25.40 5.48 -9.85
CA MET A 74 -25.02 4.10 -10.18
C MET A 74 -23.57 3.80 -9.80
N VAL A 75 -22.64 4.71 -10.06
CA VAL A 75 -21.24 4.58 -9.64
C VAL A 75 -21.16 4.50 -8.12
N LYS A 76 -21.90 5.34 -7.40
CA LYS A 76 -21.96 5.30 -5.93
C LYS A 76 -22.50 3.96 -5.41
N LEU A 77 -23.58 3.43 -5.99
CA LEU A 77 -24.14 2.13 -5.60
C LEU A 77 -23.13 1.01 -5.80
N VAL A 78 -22.42 0.99 -6.92
CA VAL A 78 -21.38 0.01 -7.19
C VAL A 78 -20.21 0.16 -6.22
N HIS A 79 -19.81 1.39 -5.88
CA HIS A 79 -18.79 1.66 -4.86
C HIS A 79 -19.19 1.10 -3.50
N ASP A 80 -20.38 1.45 -3.03
CA ASP A 80 -20.87 1.06 -1.71
C ASP A 80 -21.03 -0.47 -1.62
N GLU A 81 -21.45 -1.12 -2.70
CA GLU A 81 -21.55 -2.58 -2.75
C GLU A 81 -20.19 -3.27 -2.82
N LEU A 82 -19.21 -2.70 -3.56
CA LEU A 82 -17.83 -3.19 -3.53
C LEU A 82 -17.22 -3.08 -2.12
N ALA A 83 -17.43 -1.97 -1.45
CA ALA A 83 -16.97 -1.79 -0.07
C ALA A 83 -17.63 -2.81 0.88
N THR A 84 -18.93 -3.06 0.73
CA THR A 84 -19.69 -4.05 1.51
C THR A 84 -19.17 -5.46 1.25
N LEU A 85 -18.96 -5.84 -0.01
CA LEU A 85 -18.40 -7.13 -0.41
C LEU A 85 -17.02 -7.39 0.24
N MET A 86 -16.20 -6.35 0.34
CA MET A 86 -14.88 -6.43 0.96
C MET A 86 -14.87 -6.26 2.49
N GLY A 87 -16.03 -5.95 3.12
CA GLY A 87 -16.15 -5.93 4.56
C GLY A 87 -16.61 -4.63 5.21
N SER A 88 -16.99 -3.63 4.42
CA SER A 88 -17.47 -2.30 4.86
C SER A 88 -16.42 -1.48 5.61
N GLU A 89 -15.82 -2.03 6.68
CA GLU A 89 -14.88 -1.33 7.56
C GLU A 89 -13.56 -2.10 7.70
N ALA A 90 -12.51 -1.36 8.06
CA ALA A 90 -11.22 -1.94 8.41
C ALA A 90 -11.30 -2.65 9.76
N VAL A 91 -10.70 -3.84 9.85
CA VAL A 91 -10.64 -4.62 11.09
C VAL A 91 -9.22 -4.62 11.64
N ALA A 92 -9.07 -4.12 12.86
CA ALA A 92 -7.77 -4.05 13.53
C ALA A 92 -7.25 -5.46 13.89
N ILE A 93 -5.92 -5.58 13.99
CA ILE A 93 -5.27 -6.77 14.54
C ILE A 93 -5.49 -6.84 16.06
N ASN A 94 -5.64 -8.05 16.60
CA ASN A 94 -5.79 -8.27 18.03
C ASN A 94 -4.41 -8.32 18.72
N LEU A 95 -4.11 -7.33 19.53
CA LEU A 95 -2.85 -7.18 20.28
C LEU A 95 -3.05 -7.16 21.80
N LYS A 96 -4.09 -7.85 22.31
CA LYS A 96 -4.48 -7.79 23.73
C LYS A 96 -3.62 -8.67 24.62
N GLY A 97 -2.96 -9.69 24.10
CA GLY A 97 -2.07 -10.59 24.85
C GLY A 97 -0.84 -9.86 25.42
N SER A 98 -0.19 -10.47 26.40
CA SER A 98 1.08 -9.99 27.00
C SER A 98 2.05 -11.16 27.22
N PRO A 99 2.92 -11.47 26.25
CA PRO A 99 2.99 -10.89 24.92
C PRO A 99 1.77 -11.23 24.04
N ALA A 100 1.41 -10.33 23.10
CA ALA A 100 0.45 -10.65 22.05
C ALA A 100 1.08 -11.61 21.05
N ILE A 101 0.43 -12.73 20.78
CA ILE A 101 0.96 -13.81 19.93
C ILE A 101 0.25 -13.81 18.58
N ILE A 102 1.01 -13.65 17.50
CA ILE A 102 0.52 -13.63 16.13
C ILE A 102 1.10 -14.83 15.39
N LEU A 103 0.23 -15.69 14.87
CA LEU A 103 0.62 -16.85 14.07
C LEU A 103 0.42 -16.56 12.58
N MET A 104 1.50 -16.67 11.80
CA MET A 104 1.47 -16.50 10.34
C MET A 104 1.32 -17.85 9.65
N SER A 105 0.30 -18.04 8.83
CA SER A 105 0.01 -19.29 8.10
C SER A 105 -0.14 -19.03 6.60
N GLY A 106 0.03 -20.06 5.76
CA GLY A 106 -0.15 -19.96 4.31
C GLY A 106 0.84 -20.79 3.51
N LEU A 107 0.66 -20.86 2.19
CA LEU A 107 1.50 -21.67 1.31
C LEU A 107 2.92 -21.12 1.15
N GLN A 108 3.81 -21.93 0.59
CA GLN A 108 5.15 -21.51 0.19
C GLN A 108 5.07 -20.42 -0.87
N GLY A 109 5.91 -19.39 -0.76
CA GLY A 109 5.93 -18.28 -1.72
C GLY A 109 4.81 -17.24 -1.55
N SER A 110 3.87 -17.45 -0.61
CA SER A 110 2.82 -16.47 -0.31
C SER A 110 3.35 -15.18 0.35
N GLY A 111 4.60 -15.16 0.80
CA GLY A 111 5.24 -13.97 1.37
C GLY A 111 5.18 -13.89 2.90
N LYS A 112 4.90 -14.98 3.63
CA LYS A 112 4.82 -15.01 5.10
C LYS A 112 6.02 -14.38 5.77
N THR A 113 7.22 -14.88 5.50
CA THR A 113 8.48 -14.42 6.11
C THR A 113 8.71 -12.91 5.89
N THR A 114 8.55 -12.46 4.66
CA THR A 114 8.69 -11.02 4.33
C THR A 114 7.61 -10.20 5.02
N PHE A 115 6.38 -10.70 5.09
CA PHE A 115 5.28 -9.99 5.72
C PHE A 115 5.41 -9.97 7.24
N SER A 116 5.94 -11.03 7.87
CA SER A 116 6.29 -11.05 9.29
C SER A 116 7.25 -9.90 9.64
N GLY A 117 8.30 -9.68 8.83
CA GLY A 117 9.19 -8.54 8.99
C GLY A 117 8.48 -7.18 8.81
N LYS A 118 7.62 -7.04 7.79
CA LYS A 118 6.86 -5.80 7.57
C LYS A 118 5.90 -5.51 8.72
N LEU A 119 5.21 -6.52 9.22
CA LEU A 119 4.29 -6.39 10.36
C LEU A 119 5.05 -5.99 11.62
N ALA A 120 6.20 -6.63 11.91
CA ALA A 120 7.06 -6.25 13.02
C ALA A 120 7.54 -4.79 12.93
N ASN A 121 7.96 -4.35 11.73
CA ASN A 121 8.38 -2.97 11.49
C ASN A 121 7.24 -1.97 11.72
N MET A 122 6.02 -2.28 11.25
CA MET A 122 4.84 -1.46 11.47
C MET A 122 4.50 -1.37 12.96
N LEU A 123 4.42 -2.50 13.67
CA LEU A 123 4.09 -2.55 15.09
C LEU A 123 5.13 -1.80 15.94
N LYS A 124 6.42 -1.91 15.60
CA LYS A 124 7.49 -1.17 16.26
C LYS A 124 7.37 0.34 16.05
N LYS A 125 7.13 0.79 14.80
CA LYS A 125 7.17 2.22 14.43
C LYS A 125 5.86 2.95 14.75
N GLN A 126 4.71 2.30 14.54
CA GLN A 126 3.40 2.95 14.63
C GLN A 126 2.72 2.68 15.98
N GLU A 127 2.84 1.45 16.50
CA GLU A 127 2.21 1.03 17.75
C GLU A 127 3.18 1.03 18.95
N GLN A 128 4.45 1.42 18.72
CA GLN A 128 5.52 1.48 19.73
C GLN A 128 5.72 0.15 20.47
N ARG A 129 5.42 -0.98 19.82
CA ARG A 129 5.56 -2.33 20.36
C ARG A 129 7.02 -2.80 20.31
N LYS A 130 7.32 -3.82 21.13
CA LYS A 130 8.61 -4.52 21.17
C LYS A 130 8.44 -5.93 20.61
N PRO A 131 8.40 -6.09 19.27
CA PRO A 131 8.14 -7.39 18.65
C PRO A 131 9.36 -8.31 18.71
N LEU A 132 9.09 -9.63 18.77
CA LEU A 132 9.99 -10.74 18.53
C LEU A 132 9.54 -11.48 17.28
N LEU A 133 10.45 -11.69 16.33
CA LEU A 133 10.24 -12.58 15.20
C LEU A 133 10.68 -14.00 15.57
N VAL A 134 9.91 -15.03 15.19
CA VAL A 134 10.20 -16.43 15.52
C VAL A 134 10.28 -17.26 14.27
N ALA A 135 11.40 -17.96 14.05
CA ALA A 135 11.63 -18.80 12.89
C ALA A 135 11.16 -20.25 13.17
N CYS A 136 9.95 -20.60 12.74
CA CYS A 136 9.41 -21.96 12.84
C CYS A 136 9.42 -22.73 11.51
N ASP A 137 10.04 -22.21 10.43
CA ASP A 137 10.28 -22.94 9.18
C ASP A 137 11.57 -23.76 9.31
N VAL A 138 11.49 -24.87 10.05
CA VAL A 138 12.65 -25.73 10.36
C VAL A 138 13.15 -26.53 9.15
N TYR A 139 12.35 -26.60 8.07
CA TYR A 139 12.69 -27.37 6.87
C TYR A 139 13.57 -26.61 5.89
N ARG A 140 13.63 -25.28 6.02
CA ARG A 140 14.36 -24.41 5.10
C ARG A 140 15.34 -23.49 5.83
N PRO A 141 16.59 -23.88 5.98
CA PRO A 141 17.61 -23.05 6.63
C PRO A 141 17.73 -21.65 6.04
N ALA A 142 17.52 -21.52 4.72
CA ALA A 142 17.51 -20.23 4.04
C ALA A 142 16.37 -19.31 4.50
N ALA A 143 15.20 -19.84 4.90
CA ALA A 143 14.10 -19.05 5.42
C ALA A 143 14.42 -18.51 6.83
N ILE A 144 15.05 -19.32 7.67
CA ILE A 144 15.54 -18.89 8.99
C ILE A 144 16.53 -17.73 8.83
N GLN A 145 17.52 -17.92 7.94
CA GLN A 145 18.52 -16.88 7.67
C GLN A 145 17.88 -15.61 7.09
N GLN A 146 16.91 -15.75 6.20
CA GLN A 146 16.14 -14.62 5.65
C GLN A 146 15.44 -13.83 6.76
N LEU A 147 14.81 -14.52 7.72
CA LEU A 147 14.13 -13.86 8.83
C LEU A 147 15.12 -13.09 9.72
N HIS A 148 16.33 -13.64 9.97
CA HIS A 148 17.41 -12.94 10.68
C HIS A 148 17.86 -11.67 9.96
N VAL A 149 18.09 -11.72 8.64
CA VAL A 149 18.46 -10.56 7.83
C VAL A 149 17.37 -9.47 7.90
N LEU A 150 16.10 -9.87 7.83
CA LEU A 150 14.99 -8.94 7.96
C LEU A 150 14.92 -8.32 9.37
N GLY A 151 15.10 -9.13 10.40
CA GLY A 151 15.15 -8.67 11.80
C GLY A 151 16.25 -7.64 12.03
N GLU A 152 17.46 -7.92 11.53
CA GLU A 152 18.59 -7.00 11.59
C GLU A 152 18.30 -5.68 10.87
N GLN A 153 17.74 -5.75 9.65
CA GLN A 153 17.41 -4.59 8.84
C GLN A 153 16.44 -3.62 9.55
N ILE A 154 15.47 -4.15 10.31
CA ILE A 154 14.46 -3.36 11.02
C ILE A 154 14.77 -3.15 12.51
N GLY A 155 15.89 -3.74 12.99
CA GLY A 155 16.31 -3.70 14.39
C GLY A 155 15.30 -4.38 15.34
N VAL A 156 14.81 -5.57 14.96
CA VAL A 156 13.88 -6.42 15.73
C VAL A 156 14.59 -7.75 16.03
N PRO A 157 14.58 -8.23 17.29
CA PRO A 157 15.19 -9.51 17.63
C PRO A 157 14.47 -10.67 16.93
N VAL A 158 15.26 -11.72 16.61
CA VAL A 158 14.77 -12.96 15.99
C VAL A 158 15.13 -14.13 16.89
N TYR A 159 14.15 -14.95 17.24
CA TYR A 159 14.35 -16.20 17.96
C TYR A 159 14.37 -17.36 16.98
N SER A 160 15.37 -18.22 17.10
CA SER A 160 15.51 -19.44 16.32
C SER A 160 16.27 -20.51 17.09
N GLU A 161 16.00 -21.78 16.82
CA GLU A 161 16.71 -22.93 17.33
C GLU A 161 17.19 -23.78 16.14
N PRO A 162 18.38 -23.50 15.57
CA PRO A 162 18.83 -24.11 14.31
C PRO A 162 18.95 -25.65 14.36
N ASP A 163 19.21 -26.20 15.54
CA ASP A 163 19.39 -27.66 15.76
C ASP A 163 18.06 -28.38 16.06
N SER A 164 17.00 -27.63 16.34
CA SER A 164 15.67 -28.19 16.63
C SER A 164 14.89 -28.42 15.34
N LYS A 165 14.18 -29.57 15.28
CA LYS A 165 13.23 -29.89 14.20
C LYS A 165 11.79 -29.88 14.69
N ASP A 166 11.54 -29.39 15.90
CA ASP A 166 10.21 -29.32 16.51
C ASP A 166 9.70 -27.88 16.52
N PRO A 167 8.92 -27.44 15.53
CA PRO A 167 8.42 -26.08 15.45
C PRO A 167 7.45 -25.72 16.59
N VAL A 168 6.77 -26.72 17.18
CA VAL A 168 5.89 -26.52 18.33
C VAL A 168 6.69 -26.13 19.56
N GLN A 169 7.79 -26.84 19.81
CA GLN A 169 8.67 -26.55 20.94
C GLN A 169 9.37 -25.18 20.76
N ILE A 170 9.85 -24.87 19.56
CA ILE A 170 10.44 -23.56 19.23
C ILE A 170 9.44 -22.44 19.53
N ALA A 171 8.18 -22.58 19.10
CA ALA A 171 7.15 -21.59 19.34
C ALA A 171 6.90 -21.35 20.85
N ARG A 172 6.82 -22.43 21.64
CA ARG A 172 6.65 -22.34 23.11
C ARG A 172 7.83 -21.66 23.77
N ASN A 173 9.04 -22.05 23.42
CA ASN A 173 10.28 -21.49 23.98
C ASN A 173 10.40 -20.01 23.63
N ALA A 174 10.02 -19.61 22.41
CA ALA A 174 10.03 -18.23 21.96
C ALA A 174 9.05 -17.35 22.75
N VAL A 175 7.86 -17.85 23.06
CA VAL A 175 6.88 -17.13 23.90
C VAL A 175 7.43 -16.94 25.32
N ALA A 176 8.03 -17.99 25.91
CA ALA A 176 8.66 -17.89 27.22
C ALA A 176 9.85 -16.92 27.23
N HIS A 177 10.69 -16.95 26.18
CA HIS A 177 11.78 -16.01 25.98
C HIS A 177 11.27 -14.56 25.87
N ALA A 178 10.23 -14.31 25.11
CA ALA A 178 9.63 -12.97 24.99
C ALA A 178 9.15 -12.42 26.35
N GLN A 179 8.55 -13.27 27.18
CA GLN A 179 8.14 -12.90 28.54
C GLN A 179 9.33 -12.54 29.44
N GLN A 180 10.42 -13.30 29.36
CA GLN A 180 11.64 -13.06 30.12
C GLN A 180 12.34 -11.76 29.73
N GLU A 181 12.40 -11.47 28.43
CA GLU A 181 13.05 -10.27 27.87
C GLU A 181 12.14 -9.02 27.90
N GLY A 182 10.91 -9.15 28.36
CA GLY A 182 9.95 -8.02 28.40
C GLY A 182 9.53 -7.54 27.01
N LEU A 183 9.51 -8.45 26.02
CA LEU A 183 8.97 -8.23 24.70
C LEU A 183 7.44 -8.42 24.73
N ASP A 184 6.72 -7.57 24.05
CA ASP A 184 5.25 -7.47 24.20
C ASP A 184 4.47 -8.05 23.02
N THR A 185 5.15 -8.48 21.98
CA THR A 185 4.55 -9.06 20.77
C THR A 185 5.43 -10.16 20.20
N VAL A 186 4.84 -11.29 19.84
CA VAL A 186 5.54 -12.44 19.23
C VAL A 186 4.90 -12.74 17.88
N ILE A 187 5.70 -12.72 16.81
CA ILE A 187 5.24 -13.03 15.44
C ILE A 187 5.91 -14.33 15.01
N ILE A 188 5.11 -15.38 14.84
CA ILE A 188 5.59 -16.73 14.52
C ILE A 188 5.46 -16.96 13.02
N ASP A 189 6.61 -17.03 12.33
CA ASP A 189 6.72 -17.37 10.92
C ASP A 189 6.80 -18.89 10.75
N THR A 190 5.74 -19.49 10.19
CA THR A 190 5.65 -20.94 10.01
C THR A 190 6.15 -21.40 8.66
N ALA A 191 6.45 -22.70 8.54
CA ALA A 191 6.71 -23.33 7.26
C ALA A 191 5.52 -23.17 6.30
N GLY A 192 5.82 -23.20 5.01
CA GLY A 192 4.81 -23.31 3.96
C GLY A 192 5.23 -24.40 2.98
N ARG A 193 4.26 -25.19 2.52
CA ARG A 193 4.44 -26.16 1.45
C ARG A 193 3.82 -25.65 0.14
N LEU A 194 4.12 -26.32 -0.97
CA LEU A 194 3.64 -25.92 -2.29
C LEU A 194 2.13 -26.12 -2.47
N ALA A 195 1.56 -27.07 -1.72
CA ALA A 195 0.14 -27.35 -1.72
C ALA A 195 -0.36 -27.60 -0.29
N VAL A 196 -1.66 -27.51 -0.09
CA VAL A 196 -2.30 -27.89 1.16
C VAL A 196 -2.21 -29.42 1.33
N ASP A 197 -1.55 -29.86 2.37
CA ASP A 197 -1.47 -31.27 2.74
C ASP A 197 -1.77 -31.48 4.23
N GLU A 198 -2.10 -32.70 4.61
CA GLU A 198 -2.48 -33.07 5.97
C GLU A 198 -1.36 -32.83 6.97
N GLU A 199 -0.11 -33.10 6.60
CA GLU A 199 1.02 -32.97 7.49
C GLU A 199 1.29 -31.51 7.86
N MET A 200 1.28 -30.62 6.88
CA MET A 200 1.41 -29.17 7.11
C MET A 200 0.26 -28.64 7.98
N MET A 201 -0.98 -29.04 7.67
CA MET A 201 -2.13 -28.55 8.42
C MET A 201 -2.11 -29.04 9.87
N ASN A 202 -1.68 -30.26 10.11
CA ASN A 202 -1.52 -30.81 11.47
C ASN A 202 -0.40 -30.10 12.23
N GLU A 203 0.72 -29.78 11.57
CA GLU A 203 1.83 -29.03 12.18
C GLU A 203 1.38 -27.63 12.61
N ILE A 204 0.75 -26.87 11.71
CA ILE A 204 0.28 -25.51 12.04
C ILE A 204 -0.79 -25.54 13.13
N SER A 205 -1.72 -26.52 13.07
CA SER A 205 -2.73 -26.72 14.13
C SER A 205 -2.08 -27.02 15.47
N SER A 206 -1.06 -27.89 15.49
CA SER A 206 -0.31 -28.22 16.71
C SER A 206 0.42 -27.00 17.30
N ILE A 207 1.00 -26.16 16.46
CA ILE A 207 1.58 -24.88 16.89
C ILE A 207 0.47 -24.00 17.48
N LYS A 208 -0.65 -23.79 16.77
CA LYS A 208 -1.78 -22.98 17.22
C LYS A 208 -2.27 -23.42 18.60
N ASP A 209 -2.52 -24.73 18.78
CA ASP A 209 -3.00 -25.30 20.04
C ASP A 209 -2.00 -25.10 21.18
N ALA A 210 -0.71 -25.20 20.89
CA ALA A 210 0.36 -25.10 21.87
C ALA A 210 0.56 -23.68 22.43
N ILE A 211 0.40 -22.65 21.58
CA ILE A 211 0.67 -21.26 21.94
C ILE A 211 -0.59 -20.40 22.13
N ARG A 212 -1.74 -20.87 21.65
CA ARG A 212 -3.03 -20.15 21.69
C ARG A 212 -2.88 -18.70 21.26
N PRO A 213 -2.59 -18.45 19.97
CA PRO A 213 -2.32 -17.11 19.48
C PRO A 213 -3.52 -16.17 19.69
N ASP A 214 -3.26 -14.90 19.94
CA ASP A 214 -4.28 -13.85 19.97
C ASP A 214 -4.81 -13.56 18.58
N GLU A 215 -3.98 -13.84 17.55
CA GLU A 215 -4.31 -13.60 16.16
C GLU A 215 -3.65 -14.67 15.27
N THR A 216 -4.45 -15.35 14.45
CA THR A 216 -3.97 -16.24 13.39
C THR A 216 -4.24 -15.59 12.04
N LEU A 217 -3.18 -15.28 11.29
CA LEU A 217 -3.26 -14.59 10.01
C LEU A 217 -2.92 -15.53 8.86
N PHE A 218 -3.82 -15.61 7.89
CA PHE A 218 -3.62 -16.35 6.66
C PHE A 218 -3.02 -15.44 5.60
N VAL A 219 -1.82 -15.78 5.11
CA VAL A 219 -1.06 -15.00 4.13
C VAL A 219 -1.19 -15.65 2.77
N VAL A 220 -1.68 -14.90 1.80
CA VAL A 220 -1.92 -15.40 0.45
C VAL A 220 -1.44 -14.40 -0.61
N ASP A 221 -0.94 -14.94 -1.73
CA ASP A 221 -0.53 -14.17 -2.90
C ASP A 221 -1.77 -13.76 -3.71
N SER A 222 -2.03 -12.46 -3.83
CA SER A 222 -3.20 -11.95 -4.57
C SER A 222 -3.15 -12.27 -6.07
N MET A 223 -1.95 -12.49 -6.62
CA MET A 223 -1.76 -12.77 -8.05
C MET A 223 -2.24 -14.16 -8.45
N THR A 224 -2.46 -15.09 -7.49
CA THR A 224 -2.96 -16.44 -7.76
C THR A 224 -4.46 -16.50 -8.04
N GLY A 225 -5.16 -15.36 -7.95
CA GLY A 225 -6.56 -15.22 -8.35
C GLY A 225 -7.49 -16.17 -7.58
N GLN A 226 -8.24 -17.03 -8.30
CA GLN A 226 -9.20 -17.94 -7.68
C GLN A 226 -8.54 -19.02 -6.82
N ASP A 227 -7.30 -19.42 -7.08
CA ASP A 227 -6.57 -20.38 -6.25
C ASP A 227 -6.31 -19.84 -4.84
N ALA A 228 -6.11 -18.51 -4.72
CA ALA A 228 -6.03 -17.85 -3.42
C ALA A 228 -7.31 -18.07 -2.59
N VAL A 229 -8.46 -17.97 -3.25
CA VAL A 229 -9.78 -18.14 -2.60
C VAL A 229 -10.01 -19.59 -2.16
N ASN A 230 -9.69 -20.55 -3.03
CA ASN A 230 -9.81 -21.98 -2.73
C ASN A 230 -8.90 -22.37 -1.56
N THR A 231 -7.66 -21.94 -1.61
CA THR A 231 -6.69 -22.18 -0.53
C THR A 231 -7.15 -21.56 0.80
N ALA A 232 -7.68 -20.33 0.76
CA ALA A 232 -8.23 -19.69 1.96
C ALA A 232 -9.36 -20.51 2.57
N ALA A 233 -10.27 -21.06 1.76
CA ALA A 233 -11.37 -21.90 2.24
C ALA A 233 -10.88 -23.21 2.88
N GLU A 234 -9.82 -23.82 2.36
CA GLU A 234 -9.21 -25.02 2.95
C GLU A 234 -8.51 -24.73 4.27
N PHE A 235 -7.75 -23.64 4.35
CA PHE A 235 -7.11 -23.20 5.60
C PHE A 235 -8.14 -22.83 6.66
N ASP A 236 -9.23 -22.14 6.29
CA ASP A 236 -10.25 -21.72 7.24
C ASP A 236 -10.94 -22.92 7.91
N LYS A 237 -11.25 -23.96 7.16
CA LYS A 237 -11.87 -25.21 7.69
C LYS A 237 -11.03 -25.88 8.79
N ARG A 238 -9.70 -25.77 8.71
CA ARG A 238 -8.78 -26.44 9.63
C ARG A 238 -8.29 -25.55 10.74
N LEU A 239 -7.98 -24.29 10.42
CA LEU A 239 -7.32 -23.38 11.35
C LEU A 239 -8.27 -22.36 11.95
N ASP A 240 -9.44 -22.13 11.34
CA ASP A 240 -10.34 -21.03 11.76
C ASP A 240 -9.52 -19.76 12.05
N PHE A 241 -8.85 -19.24 11.01
CA PHE A 241 -7.98 -18.07 11.15
C PHE A 241 -8.81 -16.79 11.35
N ASP A 242 -8.17 -15.76 11.94
CA ASP A 242 -8.87 -14.51 12.35
C ASP A 242 -8.87 -13.45 11.26
N GLY A 243 -7.96 -13.53 10.29
CA GLY A 243 -7.87 -12.56 9.22
C GLY A 243 -6.95 -12.97 8.10
N VAL A 244 -7.09 -12.27 6.98
CA VAL A 244 -6.34 -12.50 5.73
C VAL A 244 -5.36 -11.37 5.47
N ILE A 245 -4.20 -11.74 4.96
CA ILE A 245 -3.19 -10.83 4.42
C ILE A 245 -3.05 -11.11 2.93
N LEU A 246 -3.28 -10.09 2.10
CA LEU A 246 -3.03 -10.15 0.66
C LEU A 246 -1.65 -9.59 0.35
N THR A 247 -0.76 -10.41 -0.14
CA THR A 247 0.57 -9.99 -0.59
C THR A 247 0.60 -9.73 -2.09
N LYS A 248 1.65 -9.06 -2.57
CA LYS A 248 1.93 -8.77 -3.99
C LYS A 248 0.79 -8.05 -4.73
N LEU A 249 0.01 -7.26 -4.00
CA LEU A 249 -1.14 -6.55 -4.57
C LEU A 249 -0.72 -5.48 -5.60
N ASP A 250 0.53 -5.00 -5.54
CA ASP A 250 1.14 -4.11 -6.52
C ASP A 250 1.28 -4.75 -7.92
N GLY A 251 1.50 -6.07 -7.97
CA GLY A 251 1.53 -6.84 -9.22
C GLY A 251 0.15 -7.30 -9.72
N ASP A 252 -0.87 -7.23 -8.86
CA ASP A 252 -2.23 -7.69 -9.21
C ASP A 252 -2.99 -6.62 -10.01
N SER A 253 -3.16 -6.86 -11.31
CA SER A 253 -3.97 -6.01 -12.19
C SER A 253 -5.45 -6.39 -12.21
N ARG A 254 -5.82 -7.56 -11.68
CA ARG A 254 -7.17 -8.14 -11.74
C ARG A 254 -7.98 -7.88 -10.49
N GLY A 255 -7.46 -8.19 -9.31
CA GLY A 255 -8.10 -7.94 -8.01
C GLY A 255 -9.15 -8.98 -7.57
N GLY A 256 -9.26 -10.08 -8.28
CA GLY A 256 -10.28 -11.10 -8.02
C GLY A 256 -10.19 -11.73 -6.64
N ALA A 257 -8.97 -11.98 -6.15
CA ALA A 257 -8.75 -12.51 -4.80
C ALA A 257 -9.28 -11.56 -3.72
N ALA A 258 -8.99 -10.26 -3.81
CA ALA A 258 -9.44 -9.25 -2.85
C ALA A 258 -10.97 -9.17 -2.76
N LEU A 259 -11.65 -9.31 -3.89
CA LEU A 259 -13.13 -9.26 -3.97
C LEU A 259 -13.80 -10.56 -3.52
N SER A 260 -13.13 -11.72 -3.66
CA SER A 260 -13.76 -13.02 -3.45
C SER A 260 -13.47 -13.63 -2.09
N ILE A 261 -12.28 -13.46 -1.53
CA ILE A 261 -11.82 -14.15 -0.31
C ILE A 261 -12.80 -13.94 0.84
N ARG A 262 -13.10 -12.68 1.18
CA ARG A 262 -14.00 -12.40 2.30
C ARG A 262 -15.37 -13.05 2.14
N SER A 263 -15.93 -13.01 0.93
CA SER A 263 -17.24 -13.57 0.63
C SER A 263 -17.29 -15.08 0.78
N VAL A 264 -16.15 -15.77 0.53
CA VAL A 264 -16.06 -17.23 0.58
C VAL A 264 -15.74 -17.73 1.99
N VAL A 265 -14.80 -17.10 2.70
CA VAL A 265 -14.37 -17.56 4.04
C VAL A 265 -15.00 -16.75 5.19
N ASN A 266 -15.72 -15.68 4.90
CA ASN A 266 -16.32 -14.79 5.90
C ASN A 266 -15.31 -14.23 6.95
N LYS A 267 -14.05 -14.13 6.57
CA LYS A 267 -12.98 -13.57 7.41
C LYS A 267 -12.52 -12.23 6.85
N PRO A 268 -12.17 -11.25 7.72
CA PRO A 268 -11.74 -9.93 7.26
C PRO A 268 -10.37 -9.98 6.60
N ILE A 269 -10.19 -9.18 5.54
CA ILE A 269 -8.86 -8.83 5.08
C ILE A 269 -8.34 -7.74 6.01
N LYS A 270 -7.21 -7.95 6.68
CA LYS A 270 -6.64 -7.00 7.64
C LYS A 270 -5.54 -6.14 7.05
N PHE A 271 -4.69 -6.75 6.22
CA PHE A 271 -3.54 -6.08 5.65
C PHE A 271 -3.32 -6.43 4.18
N VAL A 272 -2.62 -5.53 3.49
CA VAL A 272 -2.14 -5.75 2.12
C VAL A 272 -0.66 -5.38 1.99
N GLY A 273 0.07 -6.20 1.24
CA GLY A 273 1.44 -5.92 0.81
C GLY A 273 1.42 -5.26 -0.57
N THR A 274 2.02 -4.08 -0.68
CA THR A 274 1.99 -3.23 -1.87
C THR A 274 3.38 -2.96 -2.43
N GLY A 275 4.28 -3.92 -2.36
CA GLY A 275 5.65 -3.84 -2.86
C GLY A 275 6.65 -4.57 -1.96
N GLU A 276 7.93 -4.55 -2.31
CA GLU A 276 8.98 -5.31 -1.63
C GLU A 276 9.54 -4.63 -0.37
N LYS A 277 9.48 -3.29 -0.29
CA LYS A 277 10.04 -2.53 0.84
C LYS A 277 9.36 -2.87 2.17
N MET A 278 10.08 -2.73 3.28
CA MET A 278 9.55 -3.00 4.63
C MET A 278 8.38 -2.08 5.02
N GLU A 279 8.30 -0.89 4.45
CA GLU A 279 7.20 0.05 4.62
C GLU A 279 6.00 -0.24 3.71
N ALA A 280 6.13 -1.16 2.73
CA ALA A 280 5.08 -1.50 1.78
C ALA A 280 4.05 -2.47 2.39
N LEU A 281 3.47 -2.10 3.51
CA LEU A 281 2.36 -2.72 4.21
C LEU A 281 1.30 -1.65 4.46
N GLN A 282 0.03 -1.97 4.24
CA GLN A 282 -1.11 -1.10 4.50
C GLN A 282 -2.20 -1.87 5.22
N VAL A 283 -2.90 -1.19 6.12
CA VAL A 283 -4.19 -1.68 6.65
C VAL A 283 -5.19 -1.72 5.49
N PHE A 284 -5.97 -2.79 5.43
CA PHE A 284 -6.99 -2.93 4.39
C PHE A 284 -8.21 -2.08 4.73
N HIS A 285 -8.51 -1.12 3.88
CA HIS A 285 -9.69 -0.26 3.98
C HIS A 285 -10.63 -0.55 2.81
N PRO A 286 -11.76 -1.24 3.02
CA PRO A 286 -12.69 -1.62 1.96
C PRO A 286 -13.12 -0.46 1.05
N SER A 287 -13.52 0.68 1.61
CA SER A 287 -13.95 1.84 0.85
C SER A 287 -12.85 2.41 -0.04
N ARG A 288 -11.62 2.57 0.49
CA ARG A 288 -10.46 3.04 -0.29
C ARG A 288 -10.09 2.07 -1.41
N MET A 289 -10.30 0.78 -1.18
CA MET A 289 -10.07 -0.25 -2.20
C MET A 289 -11.13 -0.18 -3.29
N ALA A 290 -12.39 0.07 -2.94
CA ALA A 290 -13.46 0.35 -3.91
C ALA A 290 -13.17 1.59 -4.75
N ASP A 291 -12.67 2.68 -4.14
CA ASP A 291 -12.22 3.89 -4.85
C ASP A 291 -11.12 3.57 -5.88
N ARG A 292 -10.11 2.76 -5.50
CA ARG A 292 -9.03 2.33 -6.41
C ARG A 292 -9.54 1.50 -7.57
N ILE A 293 -10.46 0.55 -7.30
CA ILE A 293 -11.07 -0.31 -8.32
C ILE A 293 -11.88 0.52 -9.32
N LEU A 294 -12.56 1.57 -8.87
CA LEU A 294 -13.37 2.47 -9.71
C LEU A 294 -12.55 3.61 -10.34
N GLY A 295 -11.25 3.68 -10.12
CA GLY A 295 -10.39 4.75 -10.66
C GLY A 295 -10.65 6.13 -10.06
N MET A 296 -11.28 6.18 -8.89
CA MET A 296 -11.57 7.44 -8.19
C MET A 296 -10.36 7.98 -7.42
N GLY A 297 -9.24 7.21 -7.42
CA GLY A 297 -8.02 7.54 -6.69
C GLY A 297 -8.13 7.18 -5.20
N ASP A 298 -7.05 7.46 -4.46
CA ASP A 298 -6.99 7.22 -3.01
C ASP A 298 -6.21 8.35 -2.35
N ILE A 299 -6.84 9.51 -2.28
CA ILE A 299 -6.23 10.73 -1.72
C ILE A 299 -5.89 10.52 -0.23
N VAL A 300 -6.71 9.79 0.51
CA VAL A 300 -6.50 9.58 1.95
C VAL A 300 -5.21 8.79 2.20
N SER A 301 -5.02 7.67 1.50
CA SER A 301 -3.77 6.91 1.60
C SER A 301 -2.55 7.69 1.12
N LEU A 302 -2.70 8.57 0.12
CA LEU A 302 -1.63 9.45 -0.34
C LEU A 302 -1.22 10.44 0.77
N VAL A 303 -2.20 11.06 1.42
CA VAL A 303 -1.96 12.01 2.53
C VAL A 303 -1.36 11.30 3.75
N GLU A 304 -1.87 10.12 4.11
CA GLU A 304 -1.31 9.31 5.21
C GLU A 304 0.15 8.92 4.96
N ARG A 305 0.49 8.46 3.75
CA ARG A 305 1.88 8.16 3.38
C ARG A 305 2.76 9.40 3.44
N ALA A 306 2.26 10.55 2.98
CA ALA A 306 2.99 11.80 3.07
C ALA A 306 3.25 12.20 4.53
N GLN A 307 2.25 12.04 5.41
CA GLN A 307 2.38 12.35 6.84
C GLN A 307 3.34 11.41 7.58
N GLN A 308 3.32 10.11 7.29
CA GLN A 308 4.22 9.13 7.91
C GLN A 308 5.70 9.36 7.59
N GLN A 309 5.99 10.02 6.47
CA GLN A 309 7.35 10.31 6.02
C GLN A 309 7.72 11.79 6.17
N TYR A 310 6.83 12.57 6.78
CA TYR A 310 7.03 13.98 7.00
C TYR A 310 7.97 14.19 8.19
N ASP A 311 9.20 14.55 7.89
CA ASP A 311 10.17 15.02 8.89
C ASP A 311 9.93 16.51 9.15
N GLU A 312 9.34 16.79 10.32
CA GLU A 312 8.95 18.15 10.71
C GLU A 312 10.18 19.08 10.86
N GLU A 313 11.33 18.54 11.25
CA GLU A 313 12.56 19.31 11.38
C GLU A 313 13.17 19.62 10.01
N GLU A 314 13.21 18.65 9.09
CA GLU A 314 13.63 18.88 7.71
C GLU A 314 12.72 19.88 6.99
N ALA A 315 11.42 19.78 7.19
CA ALA A 315 10.45 20.69 6.61
C ALA A 315 10.65 22.13 7.11
N LYS A 316 10.82 22.35 8.41
CA LYS A 316 11.11 23.67 9.00
C LYS A 316 12.45 24.22 8.52
N ARG A 317 13.47 23.38 8.38
CA ARG A 317 14.78 23.76 7.86
C ARG A 317 14.69 24.20 6.40
N LEU A 318 13.96 23.46 5.57
CA LEU A 318 13.73 23.78 4.17
C LEU A 318 12.94 25.08 4.01
N GLU A 319 11.89 25.26 4.81
CA GLU A 319 11.07 26.48 4.85
C GLU A 319 11.93 27.71 5.20
N ALA A 320 12.83 27.60 6.17
CA ALA A 320 13.76 28.65 6.54
C ALA A 320 14.79 28.97 5.42
N LYS A 321 15.29 27.96 4.69
CA LYS A 321 16.17 28.13 3.54
C LYS A 321 15.48 28.81 2.36
N ILE A 322 14.26 28.39 2.04
CA ILE A 322 13.45 29.01 0.97
C ILE A 322 13.16 30.47 1.29
N ALA A 323 12.81 30.78 2.54
CA ALA A 323 12.59 32.18 3.00
C ALA A 323 13.81 33.06 2.83
N LYS A 324 15.02 32.50 3.00
CA LYS A 324 16.29 33.18 2.83
C LYS A 324 16.85 33.16 1.41
N ASN A 325 16.11 32.65 0.43
CA ASN A 325 16.57 32.47 -0.96
C ASN A 325 17.81 31.55 -1.09
N GLN A 326 17.94 30.56 -0.22
CA GLN A 326 19.09 29.66 -0.11
C GLN A 326 18.76 28.22 -0.55
N PHE A 327 17.65 28.00 -1.30
CA PHE A 327 17.32 26.71 -1.88
C PHE A 327 18.36 26.32 -2.94
N ASP A 328 19.02 25.19 -2.75
CA ASP A 328 20.14 24.70 -3.56
C ASP A 328 19.89 23.29 -4.15
N PHE A 329 20.86 22.75 -4.90
CA PHE A 329 20.74 21.42 -5.49
C PHE A 329 20.82 20.28 -4.46
N ASP A 330 21.45 20.47 -3.31
CA ASP A 330 21.44 19.47 -2.22
C ASP A 330 20.05 19.39 -1.58
N ASP A 331 19.36 20.53 -1.41
CA ASP A 331 17.95 20.54 -0.99
C ASP A 331 17.03 19.87 -2.03
N PHE A 332 17.32 20.06 -3.32
CA PHE A 332 16.58 19.41 -4.39
C PHE A 332 16.79 17.89 -4.40
N LEU A 333 18.01 17.40 -4.14
CA LEU A 333 18.30 15.97 -3.96
C LEU A 333 17.56 15.40 -2.74
N ALA A 334 17.53 16.13 -1.62
CA ALA A 334 16.79 15.71 -0.43
C ALA A 334 15.30 15.54 -0.72
N GLN A 335 14.69 16.46 -1.51
CA GLN A 335 13.30 16.32 -1.94
C GLN A 335 13.08 15.09 -2.85
N ILE A 336 13.99 14.83 -3.79
CA ILE A 336 13.94 13.62 -4.62
C ILE A 336 14.02 12.36 -3.74
N ALA A 337 14.92 12.36 -2.76
CA ALA A 337 15.06 11.23 -1.83
C ALA A 337 13.81 11.00 -0.99
N GLN A 338 13.14 12.07 -0.52
CA GLN A 338 11.85 11.96 0.17
C GLN A 338 10.77 11.37 -0.74
N ILE A 339 10.65 11.85 -1.98
CA ILE A 339 9.70 11.31 -2.95
C ILE A 339 9.97 9.80 -3.21
N LYS A 340 11.24 9.41 -3.35
CA LYS A 340 11.62 8.00 -3.50
C LYS A 340 11.28 7.14 -2.29
N LYS A 341 11.35 7.69 -1.07
CA LYS A 341 10.94 7.00 0.16
C LYS A 341 9.43 6.73 0.21
N MET A 342 8.61 7.62 -0.36
CA MET A 342 7.15 7.46 -0.40
C MET A 342 6.66 6.27 -1.25
N GLY A 343 7.55 5.63 -2.01
CA GLY A 343 7.24 4.46 -2.83
C GLY A 343 7.44 4.69 -4.33
N ASN A 344 6.77 3.87 -5.14
CA ASN A 344 6.85 4.02 -6.61
C ASN A 344 6.06 5.27 -7.03
N LEU A 345 6.69 6.16 -7.78
CA LEU A 345 6.06 7.38 -8.31
C LEU A 345 4.79 7.08 -9.12
N LYS A 346 4.79 6.01 -9.89
CA LYS A 346 3.63 5.57 -10.67
C LYS A 346 2.44 5.28 -9.77
N ASP A 347 2.68 4.65 -8.61
CA ASP A 347 1.64 4.35 -7.64
C ASP A 347 1.10 5.62 -6.96
N LEU A 348 1.99 6.55 -6.59
CA LEU A 348 1.60 7.83 -5.98
C LEU A 348 0.75 8.67 -6.93
N VAL A 349 1.13 8.74 -8.20
CA VAL A 349 0.37 9.49 -9.22
C VAL A 349 -0.96 8.81 -9.53
N SER A 350 -1.03 7.48 -9.49
CA SER A 350 -2.28 6.72 -9.67
C SER A 350 -3.31 6.97 -8.56
N MET A 351 -2.87 7.42 -7.38
CA MET A 351 -3.75 7.80 -6.26
C MET A 351 -4.44 9.15 -6.45
N ILE A 352 -3.99 9.96 -7.42
CA ILE A 352 -4.60 11.27 -7.70
C ILE A 352 -5.74 11.09 -8.72
N PRO A 353 -6.98 11.47 -8.38
CA PRO A 353 -8.11 11.35 -9.29
C PRO A 353 -7.87 12.10 -10.61
N GLY A 354 -8.12 11.43 -11.75
CA GLY A 354 -8.03 12.01 -13.09
C GLY A 354 -6.61 12.17 -13.67
N VAL A 355 -5.56 12.06 -12.88
CA VAL A 355 -4.16 12.22 -13.33
C VAL A 355 -3.56 10.90 -13.80
N GLY A 356 -3.99 9.76 -13.26
CA GLY A 356 -3.46 8.44 -13.58
C GLY A 356 -3.47 8.10 -15.08
N LYS A 357 -4.44 8.63 -15.84
CA LYS A 357 -4.52 8.43 -17.30
C LYS A 357 -3.52 9.27 -18.08
N MET A 358 -3.25 10.51 -17.64
CA MET A 358 -2.30 11.40 -18.32
C MET A 358 -0.84 10.93 -18.17
N VAL A 359 -0.58 10.08 -17.19
CA VAL A 359 0.77 9.65 -16.80
C VAL A 359 1.06 8.21 -17.26
N LYS A 360 0.06 7.48 -17.76
CA LYS A 360 0.23 6.10 -18.27
C LYS A 360 1.28 5.99 -19.37
N ASP A 361 1.36 7.00 -20.25
CA ASP A 361 2.27 7.06 -21.38
C ASP A 361 3.63 7.68 -21.07
N LEU A 362 3.80 8.19 -19.83
CA LEU A 362 5.07 8.72 -19.37
C LEU A 362 5.81 7.59 -18.63
N ASP A 363 7.00 7.26 -19.07
CA ASP A 363 7.91 6.33 -18.39
C ASP A 363 8.43 6.97 -17.08
N ILE A 364 7.53 7.05 -16.09
CA ILE A 364 7.86 7.53 -14.74
C ILE A 364 8.35 6.33 -13.92
N SER A 365 9.48 5.77 -14.33
CA SER A 365 10.19 4.79 -13.53
C SER A 365 11.02 5.50 -12.44
N ASN A 366 11.36 4.76 -11.38
CA ASN A 366 12.35 5.26 -10.40
C ASN A 366 13.70 5.61 -11.05
N ASP A 367 13.92 5.13 -12.29
CA ASP A 367 15.09 5.41 -13.10
C ASP A 367 15.08 6.83 -13.69
N ALA A 368 13.90 7.47 -13.79
CA ALA A 368 13.80 8.86 -14.27
C ALA A 368 14.63 9.85 -13.43
N PHE A 369 14.84 9.54 -12.14
CA PHE A 369 15.68 10.37 -11.28
C PHE A 369 17.16 10.04 -11.35
N LYS A 370 17.57 8.87 -11.87
CA LYS A 370 18.99 8.47 -11.92
C LYS A 370 19.84 9.47 -12.71
N GLY A 371 19.34 9.93 -13.86
CA GLY A 371 20.02 10.94 -14.66
C GLY A 371 20.15 12.29 -13.93
N ILE A 372 19.09 12.71 -13.24
CA ILE A 372 19.09 13.95 -12.43
C ILE A 372 20.11 13.85 -11.30
N GLU A 373 20.10 12.74 -10.56
CA GLU A 373 21.06 12.49 -9.47
C GLU A 373 22.50 12.44 -9.99
N ALA A 374 22.77 11.75 -11.10
CA ALA A 374 24.09 11.68 -11.71
C ALA A 374 24.62 13.06 -12.10
N ILE A 375 23.76 13.92 -12.67
CA ILE A 375 24.13 15.32 -13.02
C ILE A 375 24.49 16.08 -11.76
N ILE A 376 23.67 16.02 -10.70
CA ILE A 376 23.91 16.79 -9.47
C ILE A 376 25.15 16.26 -8.72
N TYR A 377 25.34 14.93 -8.65
CA TYR A 377 26.55 14.36 -8.04
C TYR A 377 27.84 14.69 -8.80
N SER A 378 27.75 14.98 -10.10
CA SER A 378 28.88 15.43 -10.92
C SER A 378 29.22 16.93 -10.71
N MET A 379 28.40 17.67 -9.97
CA MET A 379 28.67 19.05 -9.56
C MET A 379 29.57 19.07 -8.33
N THR A 380 30.42 20.06 -8.23
CA THR A 380 31.17 20.35 -7.00
C THR A 380 30.21 20.86 -5.90
N PRO A 381 30.60 20.79 -4.59
CA PRO A 381 29.78 21.36 -3.52
C PRO A 381 29.42 22.81 -3.71
N GLU A 382 30.37 23.63 -4.24
CA GLU A 382 30.12 25.05 -4.51
C GLU A 382 29.12 25.28 -5.65
N GLU A 383 29.17 24.44 -6.69
CA GLU A 383 28.22 24.47 -7.82
C GLU A 383 26.83 24.07 -7.41
N ARG A 384 26.71 23.09 -6.49
CA ARG A 384 25.42 22.69 -5.92
C ARG A 384 24.80 23.80 -5.07
N ALA A 385 25.63 24.45 -4.24
CA ALA A 385 25.19 25.55 -3.38
C ALA A 385 24.86 26.83 -4.15
N LYS A 386 25.54 27.08 -5.29
CA LYS A 386 25.40 28.31 -6.10
C LYS A 386 25.20 27.98 -7.57
N PRO A 387 23.97 27.67 -8.01
CA PRO A 387 23.67 27.34 -9.41
C PRO A 387 24.08 28.38 -10.43
N SER A 388 24.25 29.67 -10.00
CA SER A 388 24.71 30.75 -10.86
C SER A 388 26.16 30.62 -11.34
N LEU A 389 26.96 29.74 -10.73
CA LEU A 389 28.32 29.42 -11.16
C LEU A 389 28.38 28.53 -12.41
N LEU A 390 27.26 27.89 -12.81
CA LEU A 390 27.22 26.93 -13.91
C LEU A 390 27.30 27.59 -15.29
N ASP A 391 28.52 27.97 -15.71
CA ASP A 391 28.82 28.43 -17.05
C ASP A 391 28.89 27.27 -18.08
N GLY A 392 29.11 27.58 -19.35
CA GLY A 392 29.13 26.61 -20.44
C GLY A 392 30.22 25.52 -20.29
N SER A 393 31.40 25.89 -19.76
CA SER A 393 32.52 24.94 -19.55
C SER A 393 32.19 23.97 -18.42
N ARG A 394 31.62 24.44 -17.31
CA ARG A 394 31.20 23.63 -16.18
C ARG A 394 30.05 22.68 -16.55
N ARG A 395 29.06 23.15 -17.33
CA ARG A 395 27.97 22.31 -17.85
C ARG A 395 28.47 21.16 -18.71
N LYS A 396 29.48 21.42 -19.58
CA LYS A 396 30.12 20.40 -20.39
C LYS A 396 30.81 19.34 -19.51
N ARG A 397 31.63 19.77 -18.53
CA ARG A 397 32.32 18.88 -17.60
C ARG A 397 31.32 18.02 -16.80
N ILE A 398 30.22 18.63 -16.34
CA ILE A 398 29.16 17.92 -15.61
C ILE A 398 28.47 16.91 -16.49
N ALA A 399 28.18 17.25 -17.75
CA ALA A 399 27.58 16.34 -18.72
C ALA A 399 28.50 15.12 -18.99
N ASP A 400 29.80 15.38 -19.24
CA ASP A 400 30.79 14.34 -19.46
C ASP A 400 30.94 13.42 -18.21
N GLY A 401 30.95 14.00 -16.99
CA GLY A 401 31.07 13.26 -15.73
C GLY A 401 29.83 12.47 -15.33
N SER A 402 28.65 12.89 -15.73
CA SER A 402 27.38 12.21 -15.44
C SER A 402 26.94 11.22 -16.51
N GLY A 403 27.66 11.13 -17.63
CA GLY A 403 27.27 10.32 -18.78
C GLY A 403 25.98 10.82 -19.48
N THR A 404 25.70 12.15 -19.35
CA THR A 404 24.51 12.77 -19.96
C THR A 404 24.92 13.82 -20.98
N SER A 405 23.94 14.44 -21.65
CA SER A 405 24.19 15.51 -22.61
C SER A 405 24.14 16.89 -21.95
N VAL A 406 24.84 17.89 -22.55
CA VAL A 406 24.75 19.30 -22.13
C VAL A 406 23.30 19.81 -22.19
N ALA A 407 22.49 19.29 -23.11
CA ALA A 407 21.07 19.62 -23.21
C ALA A 407 20.27 19.17 -21.98
N GLU A 408 20.58 17.98 -21.44
CA GLU A 408 19.94 17.45 -20.22
C GLU A 408 20.36 18.25 -18.98
N VAL A 409 21.65 18.61 -18.87
CA VAL A 409 22.13 19.51 -17.80
C VAL A 409 21.41 20.87 -17.87
N ASN A 410 21.26 21.47 -19.06
CA ASN A 410 20.54 22.73 -19.24
C ASN A 410 19.06 22.59 -18.85
N ARG A 411 18.41 21.48 -19.22
CA ARG A 411 17.02 21.18 -18.87
C ARG A 411 16.85 21.09 -17.35
N LEU A 412 17.74 20.40 -16.66
CA LEU A 412 17.73 20.30 -15.21
C LEU A 412 17.85 21.67 -14.54
N ILE A 413 18.78 22.52 -14.98
CA ILE A 413 18.95 23.88 -14.44
C ILE A 413 17.67 24.70 -14.63
N GLN A 414 17.03 24.62 -15.80
CA GLN A 414 15.76 25.31 -16.05
C GLN A 414 14.63 24.80 -15.16
N GLN A 415 14.53 23.47 -14.97
CA GLN A 415 13.54 22.87 -14.08
C GLN A 415 13.77 23.30 -12.62
N PHE A 416 15.02 23.29 -12.15
CA PHE A 416 15.40 23.77 -10.82
C PHE A 416 14.97 25.22 -10.61
N ASP A 417 15.25 26.11 -11.57
CA ASP A 417 14.85 27.51 -11.52
C ASP A 417 13.32 27.68 -11.47
N GLN A 418 12.57 26.87 -12.22
CA GLN A 418 11.11 26.90 -12.18
C GLN A 418 10.57 26.46 -10.81
N VAL A 419 11.07 25.34 -10.27
CA VAL A 419 10.67 24.84 -8.95
C VAL A 419 10.99 25.86 -7.87
N SER A 420 12.19 26.45 -7.89
CA SER A 420 12.62 27.48 -6.96
C SER A 420 11.69 28.72 -7.00
N LYS A 421 11.27 29.14 -8.20
CA LYS A 421 10.33 30.26 -8.38
C LYS A 421 8.92 29.94 -7.86
N VAL A 422 8.43 28.72 -8.08
CA VAL A 422 7.12 28.27 -7.58
C VAL A 422 7.12 28.23 -6.05
N MET A 423 8.15 27.65 -5.43
CA MET A 423 8.27 27.58 -3.98
C MET A 423 8.30 28.97 -3.34
N ARG A 424 9.02 29.93 -3.94
CA ARG A 424 9.02 31.34 -3.48
C ARG A 424 7.65 32.00 -3.57
N LYS A 425 6.91 31.75 -4.67
CA LYS A 425 5.55 32.29 -4.84
C LYS A 425 4.57 31.71 -3.82
N MET A 426 4.68 30.43 -3.48
CA MET A 426 3.83 29.80 -2.47
C MET A 426 4.02 30.42 -1.09
N GLN A 427 5.25 30.76 -0.71
CA GLN A 427 5.52 31.44 0.55
C GLN A 427 5.08 32.91 0.56
N SER A 428 5.30 33.65 -0.54
CA SER A 428 4.92 35.07 -0.63
C SER A 428 3.41 35.29 -0.83
N GLY A 429 2.68 34.30 -1.29
CA GLY A 429 1.32 34.45 -1.82
C GLY A 429 0.18 33.98 -0.95
N GLY A 430 0.37 33.41 0.30
CA GLY A 430 -0.89 33.19 0.82
C GLY A 430 -1.27 32.32 2.00
N LEU A 431 -0.52 31.44 2.54
CA LEU A 431 -0.98 30.68 3.72
C LEU A 431 -0.71 31.44 5.04
N GLY A 432 0.34 32.25 5.11
CA GLY A 432 0.66 33.04 6.31
C GLY A 432 -0.27 34.27 6.52
N ARG A 433 -0.79 34.87 5.46
CA ARG A 433 -1.68 36.05 5.59
C ARG A 433 -3.13 35.72 5.98
N ALA A 434 -3.62 34.52 5.65
CA ALA A 434 -4.98 34.10 6.01
C ALA A 434 -5.12 33.77 7.51
N GLN A 435 -4.11 33.15 8.12
CA GLN A 435 -4.10 32.88 9.57
C GLN A 435 -3.85 34.13 10.41
N ALA A 436 -2.94 34.99 10.00
CA ALA A 436 -2.68 36.26 10.69
C ALA A 436 -3.88 37.23 10.66
N LYS A 437 -4.67 37.25 9.57
CA LYS A 437 -5.93 38.03 9.51
C LYS A 437 -7.04 37.45 10.38
N LYS A 438 -7.12 36.13 10.54
CA LYS A 438 -8.11 35.49 11.44
C LYS A 438 -7.77 35.75 12.92
N GLN A 439 -6.51 35.73 13.30
CA GLN A 439 -6.08 36.04 14.69
C GLN A 439 -6.24 37.53 15.04
N LYS A 440 -5.97 38.46 14.12
CA LYS A 440 -6.22 39.90 14.35
C LYS A 440 -7.72 40.23 14.40
N LYS A 441 -8.59 39.52 13.69
CA LYS A 441 -10.05 39.73 13.73
C LYS A 441 -10.67 39.22 15.06
N ASN A 442 -10.11 38.15 15.62
CA ASN A 442 -10.57 37.61 16.92
C ASN A 442 -10.03 38.41 18.14
N LYS A 443 -8.90 39.14 17.99
CA LYS A 443 -8.38 40.04 19.04
C LYS A 443 -9.07 41.41 19.08
N LYS A 444 -9.83 41.78 18.04
CA LYS A 444 -10.65 43.02 18.02
C LYS A 444 -12.13 42.79 18.43
N ARG A 445 -12.52 41.55 18.77
CA ARG A 445 -13.86 41.19 19.21
C ARG A 445 -13.89 40.67 20.68
N ARG A 446 -12.79 40.87 21.41
CA ARG A 446 -12.77 40.73 22.87
C ARG A 446 -12.54 42.07 23.54
#